data_6a04adffbc4be80a4e67e31d68c65844
#
_entry.id   6a04adffbc4be80a4e67e31d68c65844
#
_cell.length_a   1.000
_cell.length_b   1.000
_cell.length_c   1.000
_cell.angle_alpha   90.00
_cell.angle_beta   90.00
_cell.angle_gamma   90.00
#
_symmetry.space_group_name_H-M   'P 1'
#
loop_
_entity.id
_entity.type
_entity.pdbx_description
1 polymer ?
#
loop_
_entity_poly.entity_id
_entity_poly.type
_entity_poly.pdbx_seq_one_letter_code
_entity_poly.pdbx_strand_id
1 'polypeptide(L)'
;MMPSQISRMIRICALACATFAASTAWAGPVLMISIDGLKPEYVTHADEHGLKIPTLRRFLTEGSYAEGVTGVVPTVTYPSHTTLITGVWPAEHGILNNQIFDPEKKFSGAWYWYAESIKVATLWDAAHQAGMGTASVSWPVSVNAGSVDSLIPEYWRSTNVGASTNTQDRYLMNAISRPVGALDEMEQRLGPYMMGNNTTVEGGDEIRTRYSLDILEHRKPGFMTIHLSAMDDSEHEHGPFSPEANKTLEAVDGMVARLISSALKNDPTTKIVIVSDHGFLSVTHSVNLGIPFAEAGLMDSTPAWKVSFWPTGGMTAVILKDKTDAATREQVKGILDKLAADQANGIEQILGEKQIAEHGGFPNASFLVVMKPGYVAGPATSGPMVVEQTTVHGTHGFWPLMPEMRASFFVMGQGVAKGRDLGQIDMRQIAPTVAEILGVSLPAAKQPKLHIQP
;
A
#
# COMPACT_ATOMS: atom_id res chain seq x y z
N MET A 1 41.24 42.62 -36.63
CA MET A 1 40.91 41.20 -36.87
C MET A 1 40.29 40.64 -35.65
N MET A 2 38.99 40.41 -35.66
CA MET A 2 38.21 39.86 -34.52
C MET A 2 38.38 38.33 -34.52
N PRO A 3 38.64 37.68 -33.38
CA PRO A 3 38.58 36.24 -33.29
C PRO A 3 37.12 35.79 -33.17
N SER A 4 36.81 34.83 -33.96
CA SER A 4 35.49 34.38 -34.38
C SER A 4 34.55 33.98 -33.27
N GLN A 5 33.28 34.38 -33.38
CA GLN A 5 32.14 33.94 -32.52
C GLN A 5 31.92 32.43 -32.53
N ILE A 6 32.46 31.71 -33.49
CA ILE A 6 32.37 30.25 -33.61
C ILE A 6 33.03 29.50 -32.42
N SER A 7 34.15 30.03 -31.88
CA SER A 7 34.84 29.40 -30.75
C SER A 7 34.08 29.51 -29.41
N ARG A 8 33.18 30.50 -29.26
CA ARG A 8 32.32 30.64 -28.05
C ARG A 8 31.10 29.72 -28.09
N MET A 9 30.51 29.50 -29.27
CA MET A 9 29.36 28.58 -29.43
C MET A 9 29.76 27.11 -29.16
N ILE A 10 30.95 26.70 -29.64
CA ILE A 10 31.43 25.32 -29.41
C ILE A 10 31.70 25.05 -27.91
N ARG A 11 32.19 26.05 -27.17
CA ARG A 11 32.40 25.90 -25.71
C ARG A 11 31.08 25.85 -24.90
N ILE A 12 30.05 26.56 -25.33
CA ILE A 12 28.72 26.55 -24.68
C ILE A 12 28.00 25.22 -24.95
N CYS A 13 28.11 24.69 -26.18
CA CYS A 13 27.54 23.37 -26.51
C CYS A 13 28.26 22.22 -25.77
N ALA A 14 29.59 22.31 -25.60
CA ALA A 14 30.34 21.29 -24.84
C ALA A 14 30.01 21.31 -23.34
N LEU A 15 29.73 22.48 -22.74
CA LEU A 15 29.31 22.57 -21.33
C LEU A 15 27.88 22.10 -21.14
N ALA A 16 26.96 22.34 -22.07
CA ALA A 16 25.56 21.84 -22.00
C ALA A 16 25.47 20.32 -22.15
N CYS A 17 26.36 19.71 -23.00
CA CYS A 17 26.43 18.25 -23.11
C CYS A 17 27.05 17.59 -21.87
N ALA A 18 27.99 18.24 -21.16
CA ALA A 18 28.64 17.67 -20.00
C ALA A 18 27.70 17.64 -18.76
N THR A 19 26.77 18.60 -18.67
CA THR A 19 25.77 18.61 -17.56
C THR A 19 24.65 17.58 -17.79
N PHE A 20 24.34 17.19 -19.04
CA PHE A 20 23.37 16.12 -19.31
C PHE A 20 23.95 14.71 -19.10
N ALA A 21 25.25 14.52 -19.27
CA ALA A 21 25.91 13.22 -19.10
C ALA A 21 26.09 12.83 -17.62
N ALA A 22 26.12 13.80 -16.69
CA ALA A 22 26.28 13.51 -15.26
C ALA A 22 24.97 13.04 -14.58
N SER A 23 23.79 13.37 -15.14
CA SER A 23 22.50 12.96 -14.60
C SER A 23 22.07 11.55 -15.03
N THR A 24 22.64 11.00 -16.10
CA THR A 24 22.27 9.68 -16.64
C THR A 24 22.94 8.50 -15.91
N ALA A 25 23.99 8.73 -15.14
CA ALA A 25 24.69 7.66 -14.42
C ALA A 25 23.95 7.11 -13.20
N TRP A 26 22.97 7.87 -12.66
CA TRP A 26 22.13 7.48 -11.52
C TRP A 26 20.82 6.81 -11.95
N ALA A 27 20.19 7.28 -13.03
CA ALA A 27 18.95 6.72 -13.54
C ALA A 27 19.14 5.27 -14.02
N GLY A 28 18.15 4.42 -13.74
CA GLY A 28 18.18 3.02 -14.16
C GLY A 28 16.86 2.30 -13.81
N PRO A 29 16.72 1.04 -14.25
CA PRO A 29 15.54 0.26 -13.94
C PRO A 29 15.28 0.13 -12.44
N VAL A 30 14.01 0.04 -12.07
CA VAL A 30 13.57 -0.17 -10.68
C VAL A 30 12.64 -1.37 -10.61
N LEU A 31 12.97 -2.31 -9.73
CA LEU A 31 12.07 -3.34 -9.26
C LEU A 31 11.59 -2.97 -7.85
N MET A 32 10.32 -2.63 -7.70
CA MET A 32 9.68 -2.28 -6.44
C MET A 32 8.77 -3.42 -5.99
N ILE A 33 9.09 -4.03 -4.87
CA ILE A 33 8.35 -5.15 -4.28
C ILE A 33 7.72 -4.67 -2.99
N SER A 34 6.40 -4.76 -2.89
CA SER A 34 5.67 -4.59 -1.64
C SER A 34 5.46 -5.94 -0.98
N ILE A 35 5.79 -6.03 0.30
CA ILE A 35 5.44 -7.15 1.18
C ILE A 35 4.43 -6.58 2.17
N ASP A 36 3.16 -6.95 1.99
CA ASP A 36 2.04 -6.44 2.77
C ASP A 36 2.22 -6.74 4.26
N GLY A 37 2.01 -5.75 5.12
CA GLY A 37 2.12 -5.88 6.56
C GLY A 37 3.55 -5.97 7.11
N LEU A 38 4.60 -5.96 6.27
CA LEU A 38 5.99 -6.13 6.75
C LEU A 38 6.39 -4.97 7.66
N LYS A 39 6.48 -5.24 8.96
CA LYS A 39 7.05 -4.32 9.95
C LYS A 39 8.57 -4.27 9.83
N PRO A 40 9.22 -3.09 9.99
CA PRO A 40 10.67 -3.00 9.87
C PRO A 40 11.43 -3.89 10.87
N GLU A 41 10.86 -4.12 12.06
CA GLU A 41 11.45 -4.93 13.11
C GLU A 41 11.68 -6.39 12.71
N TYR A 42 10.88 -6.96 11.80
CA TYR A 42 11.13 -8.28 11.24
C TYR A 42 12.51 -8.39 10.58
N VAL A 43 12.99 -7.31 9.98
CA VAL A 43 14.29 -7.28 9.29
C VAL A 43 15.40 -6.76 10.20
N THR A 44 15.16 -5.64 10.90
CA THR A 44 16.16 -4.98 11.75
C THR A 44 16.47 -5.77 13.02
N HIS A 45 15.50 -6.51 13.56
CA HIS A 45 15.60 -7.34 14.77
C HIS A 45 15.38 -8.83 14.49
N ALA A 46 15.67 -9.29 13.27
CA ALA A 46 15.43 -10.67 12.81
C ALA A 46 16.01 -11.74 13.75
N ASP A 47 17.18 -11.48 14.33
CA ASP A 47 17.84 -12.43 15.24
C ASP A 47 17.06 -12.63 16.55
N GLU A 48 16.36 -11.61 17.04
CA GLU A 48 15.54 -11.70 18.25
C GLU A 48 14.32 -12.62 18.06
N HIS A 49 13.85 -12.74 16.81
CA HIS A 49 12.74 -13.59 16.42
C HIS A 49 13.18 -14.94 15.80
N GLY A 50 14.49 -15.18 15.70
CA GLY A 50 15.05 -16.39 15.10
C GLY A 50 14.79 -16.55 13.60
N LEU A 51 14.52 -15.44 12.89
CA LEU A 51 14.14 -15.39 11.48
C LEU A 51 15.30 -15.68 10.54
N LYS A 52 15.05 -16.51 9.52
CA LYS A 52 16.00 -16.86 8.47
C LYS A 52 15.63 -16.15 7.16
N ILE A 53 15.91 -14.88 7.10
CA ILE A 53 15.59 -13.98 5.98
C ILE A 53 16.87 -13.32 5.40
N PRO A 54 17.83 -14.12 4.90
CA PRO A 54 19.13 -13.60 4.48
C PRO A 54 19.05 -12.55 3.38
N THR A 55 18.05 -12.63 2.50
CA THR A 55 17.88 -11.69 1.38
C THR A 55 17.48 -10.30 1.87
N LEU A 56 16.46 -10.21 2.72
CA LEU A 56 15.99 -8.93 3.26
C LEU A 56 17.05 -8.29 4.17
N ARG A 57 17.77 -9.09 4.95
CA ARG A 57 18.86 -8.59 5.82
C ARG A 57 20.02 -7.97 5.06
N ARG A 58 20.27 -8.35 3.81
CA ARG A 58 21.31 -7.73 2.98
C ARG A 58 21.10 -6.23 2.80
N PHE A 59 19.86 -5.77 2.78
CA PHE A 59 19.55 -4.34 2.63
C PHE A 59 20.12 -3.48 3.76
N LEU A 60 20.26 -4.05 4.96
CA LEU A 60 20.85 -3.36 6.12
C LEU A 60 22.35 -3.06 5.95
N THR A 61 23.06 -3.84 5.16
CA THR A 61 24.52 -3.70 4.96
C THR A 61 24.92 -3.30 3.57
N GLU A 62 24.15 -3.69 2.55
CA GLU A 62 24.43 -3.44 1.13
C GLU A 62 23.60 -2.28 0.54
N GLY A 63 22.65 -1.74 1.29
CA GLY A 63 21.73 -0.70 0.87
C GLY A 63 21.47 0.37 1.92
N SER A 64 20.40 1.12 1.72
CA SER A 64 19.84 2.06 2.68
C SER A 64 18.47 1.58 3.15
N TYR A 65 18.11 1.86 4.40
CA TYR A 65 16.87 1.42 5.00
C TYR A 65 16.31 2.47 5.95
N ALA A 66 15.01 2.47 6.15
CA ALA A 66 14.37 3.27 7.19
C ALA A 66 14.23 2.44 8.47
N GLU A 67 14.48 3.06 9.62
CA GLU A 67 14.11 2.51 10.94
C GLU A 67 12.60 2.30 11.03
N GLY A 68 11.83 3.16 10.34
CA GLY A 68 10.40 3.03 10.19
C GLY A 68 9.82 4.05 9.23
N VAL A 69 8.71 3.67 8.60
CA VAL A 69 7.95 4.53 7.70
C VAL A 69 6.65 4.93 8.38
N THR A 70 6.44 6.22 8.61
CA THR A 70 5.15 6.74 9.04
C THR A 70 4.17 6.67 7.88
N GLY A 71 3.11 5.87 8.04
CA GLY A 71 2.07 5.67 7.05
C GLY A 71 1.11 6.86 6.91
N VAL A 72 0.03 6.64 6.17
CA VAL A 72 -1.03 7.62 5.91
C VAL A 72 -2.30 7.29 6.69
N VAL A 73 -3.29 8.17 6.67
CA VAL A 73 -4.62 7.93 7.26
C VAL A 73 -5.61 7.59 6.16
N PRO A 74 -6.15 6.35 6.19
CA PRO A 74 -5.89 5.24 7.10
C PRO A 74 -4.64 4.41 6.73
N THR A 75 -4.07 3.71 7.71
CA THR A 75 -2.97 2.75 7.54
C THR A 75 -3.53 1.40 7.04
N VAL A 76 -4.06 1.38 5.83
CA VAL A 76 -4.61 0.19 5.17
C VAL A 76 -4.09 0.07 3.74
N THR A 77 -4.17 -1.11 3.17
CA THR A 77 -3.50 -1.54 1.95
C THR A 77 -3.65 -0.57 0.76
N TYR A 78 -4.87 -0.27 0.34
CA TYR A 78 -5.12 0.48 -0.92
C TYR A 78 -4.70 1.95 -0.86
N PRO A 79 -5.05 2.73 0.19
CA PRO A 79 -4.53 4.08 0.38
C PRO A 79 -3.01 4.14 0.46
N SER A 80 -2.40 3.21 1.22
CA SER A 80 -0.95 3.18 1.41
C SER A 80 -0.21 2.84 0.10
N HIS A 81 -0.63 1.78 -0.62
CA HIS A 81 -0.04 1.42 -1.92
C HIS A 81 -0.20 2.53 -2.96
N THR A 82 -1.32 3.27 -2.94
CA THR A 82 -1.49 4.42 -3.81
C THR A 82 -0.55 5.56 -3.42
N THR A 83 -0.36 5.82 -2.13
CA THR A 83 0.63 6.80 -1.65
C THR A 83 2.06 6.40 -2.05
N LEU A 84 2.43 5.12 -1.96
CA LEU A 84 3.74 4.60 -2.35
C LEU A 84 4.09 4.87 -3.83
N ILE A 85 3.10 5.01 -4.71
CA ILE A 85 3.32 5.28 -6.15
C ILE A 85 2.94 6.71 -6.57
N THR A 86 2.37 7.53 -5.67
CA THR A 86 1.97 8.91 -6.00
C THR A 86 2.68 9.96 -5.15
N GLY A 87 3.09 9.63 -3.93
CA GLY A 87 3.75 10.54 -2.98
C GLY A 87 2.84 11.60 -2.37
N VAL A 88 1.52 11.40 -2.40
CA VAL A 88 0.54 12.35 -1.85
C VAL A 88 -0.40 11.69 -0.85
N TRP A 89 -1.17 12.49 -0.13
CA TRP A 89 -2.14 12.01 0.85
C TRP A 89 -3.34 11.29 0.22
N PRO A 90 -4.01 10.37 0.94
CA PRO A 90 -5.26 9.73 0.52
C PRO A 90 -6.34 10.73 0.07
N ALA A 91 -6.51 11.85 0.75
CA ALA A 91 -7.44 12.90 0.35
C ALA A 91 -7.10 13.53 -1.02
N GLU A 92 -5.81 13.52 -1.43
CA GLU A 92 -5.35 14.08 -2.69
C GLU A 92 -5.46 13.05 -3.83
N HIS A 93 -5.00 11.80 -3.61
CA HIS A 93 -5.08 10.77 -4.65
C HIS A 93 -6.45 10.10 -4.73
N GLY A 94 -7.35 10.27 -3.74
CA GLY A 94 -8.75 9.86 -3.82
C GLY A 94 -9.06 8.43 -3.36
N ILE A 95 -8.07 7.61 -3.03
CA ILE A 95 -8.26 6.26 -2.48
C ILE A 95 -8.28 6.37 -0.97
N LEU A 96 -9.45 6.25 -0.36
CA LEU A 96 -9.69 6.63 1.03
C LEU A 96 -9.80 5.44 1.98
N ASN A 97 -9.96 4.23 1.46
CA ASN A 97 -10.04 2.97 2.20
C ASN A 97 -9.78 1.83 1.21
N ASN A 98 -9.74 0.58 1.66
CA ASN A 98 -9.73 -0.59 0.79
C ASN A 98 -11.07 -0.70 0.04
N GLN A 99 -12.17 -0.61 0.77
CA GLN A 99 -13.53 -0.69 0.22
C GLN A 99 -14.13 0.68 -0.06
N ILE A 100 -14.95 0.75 -1.09
CA ILE A 100 -15.74 1.94 -1.43
C ILE A 100 -16.74 2.23 -0.30
N PHE A 101 -16.92 3.51 0.04
CA PHE A 101 -17.96 3.91 0.98
C PHE A 101 -19.36 3.62 0.40
N ASP A 102 -20.05 2.66 0.98
CA ASP A 102 -21.33 2.14 0.48
C ASP A 102 -22.37 1.94 1.60
N PRO A 103 -22.84 3.04 2.22
CA PRO A 103 -23.83 2.97 3.32
C PRO A 103 -25.18 2.40 2.86
N GLU A 104 -25.46 2.43 1.59
CA GLU A 104 -26.71 1.93 0.99
C GLU A 104 -26.58 0.53 0.39
N LYS A 105 -25.41 -0.11 0.55
CA LYS A 105 -25.10 -1.47 0.07
C LYS A 105 -25.37 -1.69 -1.42
N LYS A 106 -25.11 -0.66 -2.24
CA LYS A 106 -25.29 -0.70 -3.70
C LYS A 106 -24.18 -1.41 -4.44
N PHE A 107 -22.97 -1.44 -3.87
CA PHE A 107 -21.75 -1.95 -4.50
C PHE A 107 -21.29 -3.28 -3.90
N SER A 108 -22.08 -3.89 -3.01
CA SER A 108 -21.83 -5.23 -2.46
C SER A 108 -20.42 -5.40 -1.87
N GLY A 109 -19.88 -4.39 -1.18
CA GLY A 109 -18.55 -4.43 -0.58
C GLY A 109 -17.41 -4.32 -1.62
N ALA A 110 -17.65 -3.65 -2.73
CA ALA A 110 -16.63 -3.41 -3.75
C ALA A 110 -15.42 -2.67 -3.18
N TRP A 111 -14.24 -3.05 -3.67
CA TRP A 111 -12.98 -2.40 -3.34
C TRP A 111 -12.61 -1.36 -4.40
N TYR A 112 -11.61 -0.53 -4.12
CA TYR A 112 -11.06 0.44 -5.07
C TYR A 112 -10.13 -0.24 -6.09
N TRP A 113 -10.64 -1.21 -6.87
CA TRP A 113 -9.78 -1.95 -7.82
C TRP A 113 -9.25 -1.12 -8.98
N TYR A 114 -9.99 -0.07 -9.40
CA TYR A 114 -9.79 0.61 -10.67
C TYR A 114 -8.85 1.81 -10.56
N ALA A 115 -7.83 1.86 -11.43
CA ALA A 115 -6.84 2.94 -11.48
C ALA A 115 -7.45 4.31 -11.80
N GLU A 116 -8.60 4.37 -12.48
CA GLU A 116 -9.34 5.62 -12.75
C GLU A 116 -9.81 6.34 -11.48
N SER A 117 -9.83 5.64 -10.35
CA SER A 117 -10.14 6.26 -9.05
C SER A 117 -8.99 7.12 -8.52
N ILE A 118 -7.76 6.93 -9.02
CA ILE A 118 -6.57 7.70 -8.63
C ILE A 118 -6.61 9.06 -9.36
N LYS A 119 -6.61 10.15 -8.60
CA LYS A 119 -6.81 11.52 -9.10
C LYS A 119 -5.54 12.25 -9.50
N VAL A 120 -4.37 11.66 -9.31
CA VAL A 120 -3.05 12.24 -9.60
C VAL A 120 -2.20 11.26 -10.39
N ALA A 121 -1.18 11.75 -11.08
CA ALA A 121 -0.25 10.90 -11.81
C ALA A 121 0.53 9.98 -10.85
N THR A 122 0.77 8.75 -11.31
CA THR A 122 1.51 7.71 -10.62
C THR A 122 2.95 7.60 -11.15
N LEU A 123 3.78 6.82 -10.46
CA LEU A 123 5.10 6.44 -10.98
C LEU A 123 5.01 5.67 -12.31
N TRP A 124 3.95 4.88 -12.51
CA TRP A 124 3.71 4.21 -13.80
C TRP A 124 3.50 5.22 -14.92
N ASP A 125 2.66 6.25 -14.67
CA ASP A 125 2.41 7.31 -15.65
C ASP A 125 3.70 8.05 -16.01
N ALA A 126 4.49 8.41 -15.01
CA ALA A 126 5.74 9.14 -15.21
C ALA A 126 6.78 8.29 -15.95
N ALA A 127 6.93 7.00 -15.63
CA ALA A 127 7.85 6.09 -16.31
C ALA A 127 7.41 5.84 -17.75
N HIS A 128 6.13 5.57 -17.98
CA HIS A 128 5.57 5.33 -19.31
C HIS A 128 5.72 6.57 -20.22
N GLN A 129 5.42 7.76 -19.69
CA GLN A 129 5.60 9.04 -20.43
C GLN A 129 7.07 9.30 -20.80
N ALA A 130 8.01 8.80 -20.00
CA ALA A 130 9.45 8.85 -20.30
C ALA A 130 9.90 7.77 -21.30
N GLY A 131 8.98 6.96 -21.84
CA GLY A 131 9.26 5.90 -22.79
C GLY A 131 9.84 4.62 -22.17
N MET A 132 9.73 4.45 -20.86
CA MET A 132 10.15 3.22 -20.19
C MET A 132 9.04 2.15 -20.29
N GLY A 133 9.44 0.90 -20.55
CA GLY A 133 8.52 -0.23 -20.38
C GLY A 133 8.11 -0.38 -18.92
N THR A 134 6.83 -0.56 -18.67
CA THR A 134 6.25 -0.64 -17.33
C THR A 134 5.58 -1.99 -17.09
N ALA A 135 5.66 -2.50 -15.86
CA ALA A 135 5.00 -3.72 -15.47
C ALA A 135 4.41 -3.65 -14.06
N SER A 136 3.36 -4.41 -13.81
CA SER A 136 2.78 -4.53 -12.47
C SER A 136 2.10 -5.89 -12.30
N VAL A 137 2.35 -6.53 -11.16
CA VAL A 137 1.69 -7.79 -10.77
C VAL A 137 1.07 -7.62 -9.41
N SER A 138 -0.24 -7.77 -9.36
CA SER A 138 -1.07 -7.74 -8.14
C SER A 138 -0.96 -6.46 -7.31
N TRP A 139 -0.53 -5.33 -7.88
CA TRP A 139 -0.51 -4.07 -7.13
C TRP A 139 -1.94 -3.54 -6.95
N PRO A 140 -2.32 -3.09 -5.73
CA PRO A 140 -3.63 -2.51 -5.46
C PRO A 140 -3.97 -1.33 -6.38
N VAL A 141 -5.27 -1.14 -6.68
CA VAL A 141 -5.80 -0.04 -7.52
C VAL A 141 -5.17 -0.04 -8.92
N SER A 142 -4.93 -1.21 -9.51
CA SER A 142 -4.24 -1.31 -10.80
C SER A 142 -5.11 -1.78 -11.98
N VAL A 143 -6.37 -2.20 -11.73
CA VAL A 143 -7.27 -2.57 -12.84
C VAL A 143 -7.38 -1.40 -13.80
N ASN A 144 -7.18 -1.68 -15.10
CA ASN A 144 -7.21 -0.69 -16.16
C ASN A 144 -6.14 0.44 -16.08
N ALA A 145 -5.03 0.21 -15.37
CA ALA A 145 -3.91 1.16 -15.35
C ALA A 145 -3.28 1.30 -16.74
N GLY A 146 -3.65 2.39 -17.45
CA GLY A 146 -3.33 2.59 -18.87
C GLY A 146 -1.84 2.73 -19.16
N SER A 147 -1.07 3.19 -18.19
CA SER A 147 0.39 3.38 -18.27
C SER A 147 1.20 2.15 -17.83
N VAL A 148 0.55 1.00 -17.64
CA VAL A 148 1.23 -0.27 -17.35
C VAL A 148 1.15 -1.19 -18.58
N ASP A 149 2.30 -1.42 -19.23
CA ASP A 149 2.38 -2.19 -20.48
C ASP A 149 2.15 -3.69 -20.25
N SER A 150 2.69 -4.23 -19.14
CA SER A 150 2.52 -5.63 -18.73
C SER A 150 1.84 -5.68 -17.37
N LEU A 151 0.53 -5.86 -17.37
CA LEU A 151 -0.32 -5.76 -16.19
C LEU A 151 -1.02 -7.09 -15.89
N ILE A 152 -0.85 -7.59 -14.68
CA ILE A 152 -1.74 -8.56 -14.04
C ILE A 152 -2.25 -7.86 -12.78
N PRO A 153 -3.48 -7.29 -12.79
CA PRO A 153 -3.95 -6.44 -11.71
C PRO A 153 -4.35 -7.25 -10.47
N GLU A 154 -4.45 -6.57 -9.33
CA GLU A 154 -5.14 -7.12 -8.17
C GLU A 154 -6.65 -6.97 -8.37
N TYR A 155 -7.36 -8.10 -8.35
CA TYR A 155 -8.82 -8.12 -8.51
C TYR A 155 -9.42 -9.44 -8.02
N TRP A 156 -10.57 -9.35 -7.41
CA TRP A 156 -11.47 -10.47 -7.11
C TRP A 156 -12.92 -9.98 -7.11
N ARG A 157 -13.86 -10.91 -7.20
CA ARG A 157 -15.28 -10.54 -7.12
C ARG A 157 -15.70 -10.28 -5.68
N SER A 158 -16.39 -9.16 -5.44
CA SER A 158 -16.87 -8.76 -4.12
C SER A 158 -18.04 -9.60 -3.59
N THR A 159 -18.70 -10.36 -4.45
CA THR A 159 -19.85 -11.17 -4.05
C THR A 159 -19.45 -12.62 -3.82
N ASN A 160 -19.75 -13.16 -2.65
CA ASN A 160 -19.76 -14.59 -2.38
C ASN A 160 -20.90 -15.27 -3.14
N VAL A 161 -20.90 -15.16 -4.44
CA VAL A 161 -21.84 -15.90 -5.30
C VAL A 161 -21.32 -17.32 -5.43
N GLY A 162 -21.65 -18.16 -4.46
CA GLY A 162 -21.42 -19.59 -4.49
C GLY A 162 -19.99 -19.99 -4.83
N ALA A 163 -19.61 -21.20 -4.50
CA ALA A 163 -18.27 -21.71 -4.72
C ALA A 163 -17.67 -21.16 -6.01
N SER A 164 -16.59 -20.41 -5.87
CA SER A 164 -15.77 -19.84 -6.91
C SER A 164 -15.84 -20.69 -8.18
N THR A 165 -16.40 -20.14 -9.19
CA THR A 165 -16.14 -20.71 -10.50
C THR A 165 -14.79 -20.15 -10.92
N ASN A 166 -13.71 -20.82 -10.57
CA ASN A 166 -12.34 -20.50 -10.99
C ASN A 166 -12.28 -20.10 -12.47
N THR A 167 -13.17 -20.67 -13.28
CA THR A 167 -13.34 -20.38 -14.70
C THR A 167 -13.77 -18.93 -14.98
N GLN A 168 -14.77 -18.39 -14.25
CA GLN A 168 -15.22 -17.00 -14.47
C GLN A 168 -14.17 -16.00 -14.03
N ASP A 169 -13.51 -16.24 -12.89
CA ASP A 169 -12.46 -15.36 -12.38
C ASP A 169 -11.27 -15.36 -13.34
N ARG A 170 -10.92 -16.51 -13.92
CA ARG A 170 -9.90 -16.62 -14.96
C ARG A 170 -10.23 -15.77 -16.19
N TYR A 171 -11.46 -15.84 -16.72
CA TYR A 171 -11.87 -14.99 -17.84
C TYR A 171 -11.81 -13.51 -17.52
N LEU A 172 -12.24 -13.11 -16.32
CA LEU A 172 -12.16 -11.72 -15.88
C LEU A 172 -10.71 -11.27 -15.80
N MET A 173 -9.82 -12.05 -15.17
CA MET A 173 -8.40 -11.73 -15.07
C MET A 173 -7.76 -11.59 -16.44
N ASN A 174 -8.05 -12.47 -17.39
CA ASN A 174 -7.57 -12.34 -18.77
C ASN A 174 -8.07 -11.07 -19.46
N ALA A 175 -9.34 -10.70 -19.24
CA ALA A 175 -9.93 -9.51 -19.85
C ALA A 175 -9.33 -8.18 -19.32
N ILE A 176 -8.91 -8.15 -18.04
CA ILE A 176 -8.35 -6.96 -17.39
C ILE A 176 -6.82 -6.93 -17.33
N SER A 177 -6.16 -8.01 -17.75
CA SER A 177 -4.69 -8.07 -17.87
C SER A 177 -4.19 -7.47 -19.18
N ARG A 178 -2.94 -7.05 -19.23
CA ARG A 178 -2.31 -6.43 -20.42
C ARG A 178 -0.95 -7.03 -20.72
N PRO A 179 -0.53 -7.04 -22.02
CA PRO A 179 -1.40 -6.83 -23.17
C PRO A 179 -2.48 -7.90 -23.25
N VAL A 180 -3.56 -7.62 -23.98
CA VAL A 180 -4.67 -8.57 -24.15
C VAL A 180 -4.14 -9.91 -24.66
N GLY A 181 -4.55 -11.01 -24.00
CA GLY A 181 -4.12 -12.36 -24.32
C GLY A 181 -2.78 -12.80 -23.71
N ALA A 182 -1.97 -11.87 -23.15
CA ALA A 182 -0.68 -12.23 -22.58
C ALA A 182 -0.81 -13.17 -21.37
N LEU A 183 -1.85 -12.99 -20.55
CA LEU A 183 -2.07 -13.88 -19.41
C LEU A 183 -2.37 -15.32 -19.85
N ASP A 184 -3.19 -15.52 -20.90
CA ASP A 184 -3.42 -16.84 -21.46
C ASP A 184 -2.14 -17.51 -21.97
N GLU A 185 -1.27 -16.75 -22.66
CA GLU A 185 0.03 -17.26 -23.14
C GLU A 185 0.94 -17.64 -21.97
N MET A 186 0.96 -16.83 -20.89
CA MET A 186 1.73 -17.13 -19.68
C MET A 186 1.17 -18.37 -18.96
N GLU A 187 -0.16 -18.50 -18.86
CA GLU A 187 -0.80 -19.67 -18.24
C GLU A 187 -0.48 -20.99 -18.97
N GLN A 188 -0.28 -20.95 -20.28
CA GLN A 188 0.15 -22.14 -21.04
C GLN A 188 1.56 -22.60 -20.66
N ARG A 189 2.44 -21.68 -20.25
CA ARG A 189 3.83 -21.98 -19.84
C ARG A 189 3.93 -22.27 -18.35
N LEU A 190 3.18 -21.54 -17.53
CA LEU A 190 3.37 -21.47 -16.07
C LEU A 190 2.26 -22.21 -15.28
N GLY A 191 1.18 -22.65 -15.96
CA GLY A 191 -0.04 -23.09 -15.30
C GLY A 191 -0.94 -21.92 -14.88
N PRO A 192 -2.15 -22.16 -14.36
CA PRO A 192 -3.14 -21.13 -14.12
C PRO A 192 -2.68 -20.09 -13.09
N TYR A 193 -3.00 -18.81 -13.36
CA TYR A 193 -2.76 -17.71 -12.44
C TYR A 193 -3.74 -17.71 -11.26
N MET A 194 -5.04 -17.81 -11.57
CA MET A 194 -6.09 -17.81 -10.55
C MET A 194 -6.40 -19.24 -10.11
N MET A 195 -5.97 -19.58 -8.91
CA MET A 195 -6.31 -20.82 -8.20
C MET A 195 -7.36 -20.61 -7.11
N GLY A 196 -8.16 -19.55 -7.25
CA GLY A 196 -9.09 -19.06 -6.23
C GLY A 196 -8.64 -17.71 -5.64
N ASN A 197 -9.39 -17.16 -4.68
CA ASN A 197 -8.93 -16.01 -3.91
C ASN A 197 -7.82 -16.50 -2.98
N ASN A 198 -6.57 -16.25 -3.32
CA ASN A 198 -5.47 -16.87 -2.63
C ASN A 198 -4.45 -15.85 -2.14
N THR A 199 -4.49 -15.63 -0.85
CA THR A 199 -3.56 -14.79 -0.08
C THR A 199 -2.43 -15.62 0.55
N THR A 200 -2.42 -16.94 0.34
CA THR A 200 -1.39 -17.82 0.90
C THR A 200 -0.07 -17.77 0.13
N VAL A 201 0.98 -18.31 0.75
CA VAL A 201 2.30 -18.45 0.11
C VAL A 201 2.22 -19.23 -1.20
N GLU A 202 1.70 -20.47 -1.16
CA GLU A 202 1.72 -21.38 -2.31
C GLU A 202 0.71 -21.00 -3.40
N GLY A 203 -0.47 -20.55 -3.02
CA GLY A 203 -1.55 -20.24 -3.94
C GLY A 203 -1.56 -18.80 -4.45
N GLY A 204 -0.92 -17.88 -3.72
CA GLY A 204 -0.88 -16.46 -4.02
C GLY A 204 0.52 -16.00 -4.42
N ASP A 205 1.39 -15.79 -3.45
CA ASP A 205 2.69 -15.12 -3.65
C ASP A 205 3.66 -15.92 -4.52
N GLU A 206 3.65 -17.26 -4.43
CA GLU A 206 4.46 -18.10 -5.31
C GLU A 206 4.00 -17.99 -6.79
N ILE A 207 2.69 -17.90 -7.01
CA ILE A 207 2.13 -17.70 -8.35
C ILE A 207 2.50 -16.31 -8.87
N ARG A 208 2.28 -15.25 -8.08
CA ARG A 208 2.67 -13.87 -8.42
C ARG A 208 4.16 -13.79 -8.75
N THR A 209 5.00 -14.44 -7.95
CA THR A 209 6.45 -14.50 -8.18
C THR A 209 6.80 -15.18 -9.49
N ARG A 210 6.20 -16.33 -9.82
CA ARG A 210 6.43 -17.04 -11.10
C ARG A 210 6.09 -16.17 -12.32
N TYR A 211 4.95 -15.51 -12.26
CA TYR A 211 4.51 -14.63 -13.34
C TYR A 211 5.37 -13.37 -13.45
N SER A 212 5.79 -12.83 -12.32
CA SER A 212 6.73 -11.70 -12.29
C SER A 212 8.09 -12.06 -12.89
N LEU A 213 8.59 -13.26 -12.62
CA LEU A 213 9.84 -13.77 -13.23
C LEU A 213 9.72 -13.90 -14.75
N ASP A 214 8.59 -14.38 -15.26
CA ASP A 214 8.33 -14.47 -16.71
C ASP A 214 8.29 -13.07 -17.35
N ILE A 215 7.65 -12.10 -16.70
CA ILE A 215 7.63 -10.70 -17.16
C ILE A 215 9.04 -10.11 -17.16
N LEU A 216 9.79 -10.28 -16.08
CA LEU A 216 11.19 -9.81 -16.01
C LEU A 216 12.04 -10.40 -17.12
N GLU A 217 11.93 -11.69 -17.39
CA GLU A 217 12.72 -12.38 -18.41
C GLU A 217 12.36 -11.94 -19.83
N HIS A 218 11.08 -11.86 -20.17
CA HIS A 218 10.61 -11.67 -21.54
C HIS A 218 10.28 -10.21 -21.90
N ARG A 219 9.88 -9.36 -20.93
CA ARG A 219 9.48 -7.96 -21.18
C ARG A 219 10.54 -6.93 -20.74
N LYS A 220 11.38 -7.29 -19.78
CA LYS A 220 12.49 -6.44 -19.28
C LYS A 220 12.06 -5.00 -18.98
N PRO A 221 11.05 -4.79 -18.10
CA PRO A 221 10.54 -3.45 -17.85
C PRO A 221 11.59 -2.55 -17.18
N GLY A 222 11.54 -1.25 -17.51
CA GLY A 222 12.34 -0.23 -16.82
C GLY A 222 11.79 0.11 -15.44
N PHE A 223 10.47 -0.07 -15.22
CA PHE A 223 9.83 0.04 -13.92
C PHE A 223 8.84 -1.09 -13.71
N MET A 224 9.00 -1.84 -12.62
CA MET A 224 8.08 -2.92 -12.26
C MET A 224 7.68 -2.85 -10.80
N THR A 225 6.39 -3.02 -10.53
CA THR A 225 5.82 -3.16 -9.19
C THR A 225 5.25 -4.55 -8.98
N ILE A 226 5.45 -5.11 -7.78
CA ILE A 226 4.93 -6.42 -7.37
C ILE A 226 4.38 -6.31 -5.96
N HIS A 227 3.20 -6.89 -5.72
CA HIS A 227 2.61 -6.98 -4.38
C HIS A 227 2.52 -8.44 -3.93
N LEU A 228 3.11 -8.74 -2.78
CA LEU A 228 3.09 -10.03 -2.09
C LEU A 228 2.28 -9.86 -0.80
N SER A 229 1.19 -10.61 -0.64
CA SER A 229 0.19 -10.38 0.43
C SER A 229 0.11 -11.49 1.48
N ALA A 230 0.86 -12.57 1.32
CA ALA A 230 0.75 -13.72 2.24
C ALA A 230 1.17 -13.39 3.68
N MET A 231 2.03 -12.38 3.87
CA MET A 231 2.46 -11.97 5.20
C MET A 231 1.32 -11.32 5.98
N ASP A 232 0.59 -10.37 5.36
CA ASP A 232 -0.59 -9.70 5.93
C ASP A 232 -1.66 -10.73 6.33
N ASP A 233 -2.01 -11.66 5.44
CA ASP A 233 -2.99 -12.72 5.71
C ASP A 233 -2.58 -13.59 6.92
N SER A 234 -1.29 -13.97 6.99
CA SER A 234 -0.76 -14.73 8.11
C SER A 234 -0.78 -13.94 9.43
N GLU A 235 -0.51 -12.62 9.40
CA GLU A 235 -0.59 -11.78 10.58
C GLU A 235 -2.03 -11.51 11.02
N HIS A 236 -2.98 -11.45 10.08
CA HIS A 236 -4.41 -11.39 10.41
C HIS A 236 -4.86 -12.64 11.16
N GLU A 237 -4.44 -13.81 10.72
CA GLU A 237 -4.87 -15.08 11.30
C GLU A 237 -4.17 -15.41 12.62
N HIS A 238 -2.87 -15.11 12.74
CA HIS A 238 -2.02 -15.60 13.82
C HIS A 238 -1.39 -14.48 14.68
N GLY A 239 -1.53 -13.23 14.28
CA GLY A 239 -0.87 -12.08 14.89
C GLY A 239 0.58 -11.87 14.43
N PRO A 240 1.11 -10.64 14.60
CA PRO A 240 2.48 -10.32 14.23
C PRO A 240 3.49 -11.10 15.10
N PHE A 241 4.63 -11.46 14.49
CA PHE A 241 5.72 -12.23 15.09
C PHE A 241 5.34 -13.65 15.56
N SER A 242 4.17 -14.16 15.15
CA SER A 242 3.81 -15.56 15.38
C SER A 242 4.74 -16.51 14.61
N PRO A 243 4.87 -17.78 15.05
CA PRO A 243 5.66 -18.77 14.30
C PRO A 243 5.20 -18.93 12.85
N GLU A 244 3.90 -18.81 12.59
CA GLU A 244 3.28 -18.89 11.26
C GLU A 244 3.67 -17.70 10.41
N ALA A 245 3.55 -16.46 10.92
CA ALA A 245 3.97 -15.23 10.24
C ALA A 245 5.48 -15.25 9.94
N ASN A 246 6.29 -15.71 10.90
CA ASN A 246 7.74 -15.87 10.72
C ASN A 246 8.06 -16.86 9.58
N LYS A 247 7.38 -18.00 9.54
CA LYS A 247 7.55 -19.00 8.46
C LYS A 247 7.11 -18.45 7.10
N THR A 248 6.04 -17.69 7.07
CA THR A 248 5.56 -17.02 5.85
C THR A 248 6.62 -16.04 5.34
N LEU A 249 7.19 -15.21 6.20
CA LEU A 249 8.23 -14.26 5.81
C LEU A 249 9.51 -14.95 5.31
N GLU A 250 9.91 -16.08 5.89
CA GLU A 250 11.04 -16.88 5.41
C GLU A 250 10.81 -17.41 3.98
N ALA A 251 9.58 -17.81 3.66
CA ALA A 251 9.21 -18.20 2.29
C ALA A 251 9.22 -17.02 1.32
N VAL A 252 8.69 -15.87 1.74
CA VAL A 252 8.69 -14.63 0.96
C VAL A 252 10.11 -14.14 0.70
N ASP A 253 11.04 -14.24 1.66
CA ASP A 253 12.47 -13.92 1.47
C ASP A 253 13.09 -14.70 0.32
N GLY A 254 12.76 -15.99 0.20
CA GLY A 254 13.19 -16.84 -0.92
C GLY A 254 12.59 -16.41 -2.28
N MET A 255 11.36 -15.89 -2.30
CA MET A 255 10.74 -15.33 -3.50
C MET A 255 11.42 -14.03 -3.91
N VAL A 256 11.65 -13.13 -2.95
CA VAL A 256 12.40 -11.88 -3.15
C VAL A 256 13.80 -12.15 -3.70
N ALA A 257 14.51 -13.17 -3.19
CA ALA A 257 15.81 -13.56 -3.72
C ALA A 257 15.77 -13.91 -5.22
N ARG A 258 14.77 -14.68 -5.67
CA ARG A 258 14.59 -15.06 -7.08
C ARG A 258 14.29 -13.85 -7.95
N LEU A 259 13.39 -12.96 -7.49
CA LEU A 259 13.03 -11.72 -8.20
C LEU A 259 14.25 -10.79 -8.37
N ILE A 260 15.00 -10.56 -7.30
CA ILE A 260 16.24 -9.76 -7.33
C ILE A 260 17.25 -10.37 -8.30
N SER A 261 17.48 -11.68 -8.21
CA SER A 261 18.44 -12.38 -9.09
C SER A 261 18.04 -12.24 -10.57
N SER A 262 16.75 -12.36 -10.91
CA SER A 262 16.25 -12.20 -12.26
C SER A 262 16.41 -10.76 -12.76
N ALA A 263 16.05 -9.77 -11.95
CA ALA A 263 16.17 -8.36 -12.32
C ALA A 263 17.63 -7.96 -12.58
N LEU A 264 18.54 -8.33 -11.67
CA LEU A 264 19.98 -8.01 -11.81
C LEU A 264 20.66 -8.79 -12.94
N LYS A 265 20.18 -9.98 -13.30
CA LYS A 265 20.64 -10.73 -14.48
C LYS A 265 20.26 -10.00 -15.78
N ASN A 266 19.08 -9.37 -15.82
CA ASN A 266 18.62 -8.61 -16.98
C ASN A 266 19.36 -7.28 -17.11
N ASP A 267 19.50 -6.55 -16.02
CA ASP A 267 20.25 -5.29 -15.95
C ASP A 267 20.89 -5.14 -14.56
N PRO A 268 22.25 -5.26 -14.47
CA PRO A 268 22.95 -5.12 -13.18
C PRO A 268 22.83 -3.72 -12.54
N THR A 269 22.36 -2.71 -13.28
CA THR A 269 22.12 -1.36 -12.73
C THR A 269 20.77 -1.19 -12.07
N THR A 270 19.90 -2.23 -12.13
CA THR A 270 18.57 -2.21 -11.51
C THR A 270 18.68 -1.92 -10.01
N LYS A 271 17.88 -0.96 -9.53
CA LYS A 271 17.72 -0.71 -8.11
C LYS A 271 16.53 -1.53 -7.60
N ILE A 272 16.72 -2.14 -6.46
CA ILE A 272 15.70 -2.94 -5.80
C ILE A 272 15.14 -2.13 -4.64
N VAL A 273 13.83 -1.93 -4.63
CA VAL A 273 13.09 -1.23 -3.59
C VAL A 273 12.12 -2.22 -2.94
N ILE A 274 12.26 -2.44 -1.64
CA ILE A 274 11.30 -3.19 -0.84
C ILE A 274 10.51 -2.19 0.00
N VAL A 275 9.21 -2.31 -0.02
CA VAL A 275 8.30 -1.48 0.78
C VAL A 275 7.29 -2.36 1.50
N SER A 276 6.65 -1.80 2.51
CA SER A 276 5.35 -2.26 2.98
C SER A 276 4.40 -1.07 3.11
N ASP A 277 3.19 -1.35 3.32
CA ASP A 277 2.09 -0.38 3.33
C ASP A 277 1.67 0.01 4.75
N HIS A 278 1.78 -0.89 5.71
CA HIS A 278 1.48 -0.67 7.13
C HIS A 278 2.22 -1.66 8.03
N GLY A 279 2.10 -1.45 9.34
CA GLY A 279 2.46 -2.42 10.36
C GLY A 279 1.24 -3.18 10.88
N PHE A 280 1.41 -3.93 11.98
CA PHE A 280 0.40 -4.80 12.56
C PHE A 280 0.37 -4.75 14.09
N LEU A 281 -0.83 -4.97 14.64
CA LEU A 281 -1.09 -5.13 16.08
C LEU A 281 -1.94 -6.36 16.34
N SER A 282 -1.69 -7.03 17.49
CA SER A 282 -2.60 -8.06 17.99
C SER A 282 -3.89 -7.42 18.53
N VAL A 283 -5.03 -8.05 18.25
CA VAL A 283 -6.36 -7.62 18.68
C VAL A 283 -6.79 -8.44 19.90
N THR A 284 -7.28 -7.74 20.91
CA THR A 284 -7.79 -8.34 22.16
C THR A 284 -9.26 -8.04 22.40
N HIS A 285 -9.78 -6.94 21.84
CA HIS A 285 -11.14 -6.48 22.05
C HIS A 285 -11.79 -5.94 20.79
N SER A 286 -13.07 -6.21 20.59
CA SER A 286 -13.93 -5.57 19.60
C SER A 286 -14.95 -4.69 20.27
N VAL A 287 -15.09 -3.44 19.82
CA VAL A 287 -15.97 -2.43 20.42
C VAL A 287 -17.07 -2.05 19.46
N ASN A 288 -18.30 -2.34 19.81
CA ASN A 288 -19.47 -2.13 18.97
C ASN A 288 -19.96 -0.68 19.05
N LEU A 289 -19.17 0.23 18.47
CA LEU A 289 -19.44 1.67 18.48
C LEU A 289 -20.81 2.04 17.90
N GLY A 290 -21.39 1.20 17.05
CA GLY A 290 -22.68 1.42 16.40
C GLY A 290 -23.89 1.34 17.33
N ILE A 291 -23.79 0.69 18.49
CA ILE A 291 -24.94 0.44 19.40
C ILE A 291 -25.61 1.76 19.81
N PRO A 292 -24.94 2.73 20.45
CA PRO A 292 -25.62 3.96 20.90
C PRO A 292 -26.11 4.83 19.74
N PHE A 293 -25.55 4.68 18.54
CA PHE A 293 -26.04 5.38 17.35
C PHE A 293 -27.33 4.75 16.81
N ALA A 294 -27.43 3.41 16.85
CA ALA A 294 -28.63 2.69 16.48
C ALA A 294 -29.76 2.98 17.47
N GLU A 295 -29.47 2.94 18.78
CA GLU A 295 -30.43 3.29 19.85
C GLU A 295 -30.95 4.72 19.74
N ALA A 296 -30.11 5.66 19.22
CA ALA A 296 -30.50 7.04 18.97
C ALA A 296 -31.22 7.25 17.64
N GLY A 297 -31.48 6.19 16.85
CA GLY A 297 -32.14 6.30 15.52
C GLY A 297 -31.30 7.01 14.48
N LEU A 298 -29.96 7.00 14.60
CA LEU A 298 -29.03 7.64 13.66
C LEU A 298 -28.55 6.70 12.57
N MET A 299 -28.56 5.37 12.83
CA MET A 299 -28.12 4.31 11.92
C MET A 299 -29.31 3.49 11.41
N ASP A 300 -30.33 4.16 10.94
CA ASP A 300 -31.52 3.49 10.40
C ASP A 300 -31.21 2.74 9.09
N SER A 301 -32.14 1.86 8.70
CA SER A 301 -32.07 1.14 7.44
C SER A 301 -32.11 2.09 6.24
N THR A 302 -31.44 1.68 5.16
CA THR A 302 -31.45 2.33 3.85
C THR A 302 -32.87 2.68 3.36
N PRO A 303 -33.13 3.93 2.89
CA PRO A 303 -32.17 5.04 2.68
C PRO A 303 -32.15 6.10 3.80
N ALA A 304 -32.78 5.84 4.95
CA ALA A 304 -33.04 6.83 6.00
C ALA A 304 -31.86 7.09 6.96
N TRP A 305 -30.67 6.50 6.70
CA TRP A 305 -29.52 6.70 7.57
C TRP A 305 -29.15 8.19 7.71
N LYS A 306 -28.76 8.61 8.90
CA LYS A 306 -28.20 9.93 9.18
C LYS A 306 -26.71 9.87 9.40
N VAL A 307 -26.23 8.77 9.99
CA VAL A 307 -24.81 8.52 10.27
C VAL A 307 -24.44 7.12 9.76
N SER A 308 -23.27 7.02 9.17
CA SER A 308 -22.69 5.75 8.75
C SER A 308 -21.23 5.68 9.16
N PHE A 309 -20.75 4.48 9.44
CA PHE A 309 -19.37 4.20 9.76
C PHE A 309 -18.61 3.64 8.56
N TRP A 310 -17.35 4.04 8.45
CA TRP A 310 -16.43 3.49 7.47
C TRP A 310 -15.18 3.00 8.22
N PRO A 311 -15.20 1.74 8.69
CA PRO A 311 -14.13 1.20 9.54
C PRO A 311 -12.89 0.84 8.73
N THR A 312 -11.73 0.85 9.41
CA THR A 312 -10.42 0.48 8.87
C THR A 312 -9.63 -0.46 9.81
N GLY A 313 -10.30 -1.13 10.75
CA GLY A 313 -9.66 -1.87 11.83
C GLY A 313 -9.50 -1.00 13.08
N GLY A 314 -8.31 -0.45 13.30
CA GLY A 314 -8.01 0.40 14.47
C GLY A 314 -8.58 1.81 14.42
N MET A 315 -9.20 2.24 13.32
CA MET A 315 -9.89 3.54 13.21
C MET A 315 -11.27 3.35 12.57
N THR A 316 -12.15 4.34 12.80
CA THR A 316 -13.47 4.38 12.16
C THR A 316 -13.84 5.81 11.79
N ALA A 317 -14.02 6.06 10.49
CA ALA A 317 -14.57 7.34 10.04
C ALA A 317 -16.08 7.37 10.29
N VAL A 318 -16.56 8.44 10.92
CA VAL A 318 -17.96 8.69 11.20
C VAL A 318 -18.46 9.74 10.21
N ILE A 319 -19.37 9.33 9.34
CA ILE A 319 -19.83 10.13 8.21
C ILE A 319 -21.30 10.52 8.43
N LEU A 320 -21.55 11.81 8.45
CA LEU A 320 -22.91 12.36 8.46
C LEU A 320 -23.41 12.44 7.02
N LYS A 321 -24.63 11.99 6.75
CA LYS A 321 -25.27 12.08 5.43
C LYS A 321 -25.42 13.54 4.99
N ASP A 322 -25.87 14.38 5.90
CA ASP A 322 -25.92 15.84 5.74
C ASP A 322 -24.93 16.49 6.70
N LYS A 323 -23.82 16.98 6.17
CA LYS A 323 -22.78 17.67 6.95
C LYS A 323 -23.26 19.02 7.51
N THR A 324 -24.33 19.58 6.98
CA THR A 324 -24.90 20.86 7.43
C THR A 324 -25.89 20.72 8.58
N ASP A 325 -26.32 19.49 8.89
CA ASP A 325 -27.21 19.20 10.02
C ASP A 325 -26.48 19.35 11.37
N ALA A 326 -26.50 20.55 11.91
CA ALA A 326 -25.84 20.88 13.16
C ALA A 326 -26.42 20.12 14.35
N ALA A 327 -27.73 19.80 14.32
CA ALA A 327 -28.38 19.08 15.41
C ALA A 327 -27.91 17.62 15.45
N THR A 328 -27.87 16.94 14.31
CA THR A 328 -27.31 15.60 14.20
C THR A 328 -25.82 15.58 14.56
N ARG A 329 -25.05 16.58 14.12
CA ARG A 329 -23.62 16.70 14.47
C ARG A 329 -23.41 16.78 15.99
N GLU A 330 -24.16 17.62 16.68
CA GLU A 330 -24.05 17.77 18.14
C GLU A 330 -24.47 16.48 18.88
N GLN A 331 -25.55 15.83 18.41
CA GLN A 331 -25.95 14.53 18.95
C GLN A 331 -24.86 13.46 18.78
N VAL A 332 -24.24 13.36 17.59
CA VAL A 332 -23.12 12.45 17.30
C VAL A 332 -21.96 12.74 18.22
N LYS A 333 -21.58 14.03 18.33
CA LYS A 333 -20.49 14.44 19.23
C LYS A 333 -20.79 14.03 20.68
N GLY A 334 -21.98 14.26 21.17
CA GLY A 334 -22.37 13.88 22.53
C GLY A 334 -22.32 12.38 22.80
N ILE A 335 -22.64 11.55 21.79
CA ILE A 335 -22.49 10.09 21.87
C ILE A 335 -21.00 9.71 21.91
N LEU A 336 -20.20 10.27 21.01
CA LEU A 336 -18.77 9.98 20.94
C LEU A 336 -18.03 10.42 22.22
N ASP A 337 -18.36 11.58 22.77
CA ASP A 337 -17.78 12.07 24.03
C ASP A 337 -18.08 11.11 25.20
N LYS A 338 -19.31 10.57 25.28
CA LYS A 338 -19.68 9.57 26.29
C LYS A 338 -18.95 8.25 26.10
N LEU A 339 -18.80 7.78 24.84
CA LEU A 339 -18.06 6.56 24.53
C LEU A 339 -16.58 6.70 24.91
N ALA A 340 -15.96 7.85 24.62
CA ALA A 340 -14.56 8.11 24.95
C ALA A 340 -14.31 8.30 26.45
N ALA A 341 -15.31 8.77 27.22
CA ALA A 341 -15.22 8.91 28.65
C ALA A 341 -15.12 7.56 29.39
N ASP A 342 -15.68 6.50 28.83
CA ASP A 342 -15.55 5.16 29.37
C ASP A 342 -14.27 4.49 28.81
N GLN A 343 -13.29 4.31 29.67
CA GLN A 343 -12.00 3.72 29.33
C GLN A 343 -12.10 2.26 28.86
N ALA A 344 -13.17 1.55 29.22
CA ALA A 344 -13.41 0.18 28.76
C ALA A 344 -13.68 0.10 27.26
N ASN A 345 -14.13 1.18 26.63
CA ASN A 345 -14.36 1.26 25.19
C ASN A 345 -13.08 1.38 24.36
N GLY A 346 -11.91 1.50 24.97
CA GLY A 346 -10.62 1.49 24.26
C GLY A 346 -10.46 2.58 23.21
N ILE A 347 -11.16 3.72 23.36
CA ILE A 347 -10.98 4.87 22.46
C ILE A 347 -9.78 5.67 22.94
N GLU A 348 -8.81 5.92 22.03
CA GLU A 348 -7.64 6.74 22.29
C GLU A 348 -7.95 8.22 22.11
N GLN A 349 -8.55 8.55 20.96
CA GLN A 349 -8.93 9.92 20.63
C GLN A 349 -10.06 9.99 19.61
N ILE A 350 -10.71 11.14 19.54
CA ILE A 350 -11.72 11.47 18.53
C ILE A 350 -11.26 12.74 17.83
N LEU A 351 -11.06 12.66 16.51
CA LEU A 351 -10.63 13.78 15.68
C LEU A 351 -11.83 14.40 14.97
N GLY A 352 -11.88 15.73 14.92
CA GLY A 352 -12.81 16.47 14.07
C GLY A 352 -12.25 16.72 12.67
N GLU A 353 -13.08 17.30 11.78
CA GLU A 353 -12.75 17.51 10.36
C GLU A 353 -11.40 18.22 10.12
N LYS A 354 -11.08 19.24 10.92
CA LYS A 354 -9.82 19.98 10.79
C LYS A 354 -8.60 19.08 11.05
N GLN A 355 -8.64 18.31 12.14
CA GLN A 355 -7.56 17.40 12.51
C GLN A 355 -7.42 16.25 11.49
N ILE A 356 -8.55 15.73 10.97
CA ILE A 356 -8.53 14.71 9.91
C ILE A 356 -7.85 15.27 8.64
N ALA A 357 -8.18 16.50 8.26
CA ALA A 357 -7.59 17.16 7.10
C ALA A 357 -6.08 17.42 7.26
N GLU A 358 -5.61 17.76 8.46
CA GLU A 358 -4.19 17.94 8.78
C GLU A 358 -3.36 16.66 8.56
N HIS A 359 -4.00 15.50 8.63
CA HIS A 359 -3.39 14.19 8.38
C HIS A 359 -3.76 13.59 7.01
N GLY A 360 -4.38 14.38 6.13
CA GLY A 360 -4.69 13.98 4.75
C GLY A 360 -5.59 12.75 4.60
N GLY A 361 -6.38 12.45 5.64
CA GLY A 361 -7.32 11.33 5.66
C GLY A 361 -8.71 11.72 5.12
N PHE A 362 -9.70 10.97 5.46
CA PHE A 362 -11.11 11.00 5.07
C PHE A 362 -11.77 12.38 4.90
N PRO A 363 -11.79 13.00 3.71
CA PRO A 363 -12.39 14.33 3.51
C PRO A 363 -13.91 14.35 3.73
N ASN A 364 -14.53 13.16 3.73
CA ASN A 364 -15.97 13.01 3.92
C ASN A 364 -16.36 12.78 5.40
N ALA A 365 -15.41 12.46 6.27
CA ALA A 365 -15.70 12.20 7.68
C ALA A 365 -15.98 13.49 8.45
N SER A 366 -16.95 13.44 9.34
CA SER A 366 -17.20 14.49 10.33
C SER A 366 -16.40 14.27 11.60
N PHE A 367 -16.15 12.99 11.95
CA PHE A 367 -15.28 12.58 13.04
C PHE A 367 -14.48 11.34 12.61
N LEU A 368 -13.34 11.14 13.26
CA LEU A 368 -12.55 9.92 13.17
C LEU A 368 -12.30 9.40 14.59
N VAL A 369 -12.81 8.21 14.88
CA VAL A 369 -12.55 7.49 16.13
C VAL A 369 -11.26 6.71 15.96
N VAL A 370 -10.29 6.92 16.84
CA VAL A 370 -9.02 6.20 16.90
C VAL A 370 -9.03 5.29 18.11
N MET A 371 -8.79 4.01 17.90
CA MET A 371 -8.80 3.01 18.97
C MET A 371 -7.40 2.89 19.60
N LYS A 372 -7.37 2.49 20.88
CA LYS A 372 -6.13 2.10 21.58
C LYS A 372 -5.55 0.82 20.97
N PRO A 373 -4.25 0.55 21.14
CA PRO A 373 -3.67 -0.74 20.79
C PRO A 373 -4.48 -1.91 21.40
N GLY A 374 -4.75 -2.92 20.56
CA GLY A 374 -5.53 -4.10 20.93
C GLY A 374 -7.05 -3.97 20.81
N TYR A 375 -7.57 -2.78 20.54
CA TYR A 375 -9.00 -2.52 20.37
C TYR A 375 -9.35 -2.22 18.91
N VAL A 376 -10.42 -2.81 18.41
CA VAL A 376 -10.93 -2.54 17.04
C VAL A 376 -12.42 -2.21 17.08
N ALA A 377 -12.89 -1.50 16.06
CA ALA A 377 -14.30 -1.22 15.89
C ALA A 377 -15.05 -2.48 15.45
N GLY A 378 -16.03 -2.92 16.25
CA GLY A 378 -16.91 -4.03 15.94
C GLY A 378 -18.09 -3.61 15.06
N PRO A 379 -18.67 -4.56 14.31
CA PRO A 379 -19.74 -4.29 13.34
C PRO A 379 -21.16 -4.25 13.95
N ALA A 380 -21.33 -4.68 15.20
CA ALA A 380 -22.66 -4.86 15.76
C ALA A 380 -23.33 -3.54 16.17
N THR A 381 -24.64 -3.48 15.97
CA THR A 381 -25.53 -2.37 16.37
C THR A 381 -26.45 -2.72 17.54
N SER A 382 -26.25 -3.89 18.15
CA SER A 382 -26.95 -4.37 19.35
C SER A 382 -26.11 -5.41 20.07
N GLY A 383 -26.39 -5.68 21.32
CA GLY A 383 -25.67 -6.66 22.15
C GLY A 383 -24.61 -6.00 23.06
N PRO A 384 -23.54 -6.72 23.42
CA PRO A 384 -22.51 -6.17 24.30
C PRO A 384 -21.67 -5.09 23.59
N MET A 385 -21.36 -4.01 24.34
CA MET A 385 -20.54 -2.91 23.84
C MET A 385 -19.13 -3.37 23.52
N VAL A 386 -18.50 -4.09 24.44
CA VAL A 386 -17.14 -4.61 24.31
C VAL A 386 -17.19 -6.13 24.31
N VAL A 387 -16.48 -6.74 23.36
CA VAL A 387 -16.34 -8.19 23.23
C VAL A 387 -14.85 -8.55 23.27
N GLU A 388 -14.46 -9.32 24.26
CA GLU A 388 -13.11 -9.87 24.37
C GLU A 388 -12.89 -10.94 23.30
N GLN A 389 -11.75 -10.88 22.60
CA GLN A 389 -11.36 -11.88 21.62
C GLN A 389 -10.73 -13.07 22.31
N THR A 390 -11.21 -14.27 22.02
CA THR A 390 -10.71 -15.52 22.61
C THR A 390 -9.60 -16.18 21.81
N THR A 391 -9.35 -15.71 20.58
CA THR A 391 -8.29 -16.17 19.69
C THR A 391 -7.35 -15.02 19.37
N VAL A 392 -6.07 -15.36 19.13
CA VAL A 392 -5.10 -14.37 18.68
C VAL A 392 -5.42 -14.03 17.24
N HIS A 393 -5.60 -12.75 16.98
CA HIS A 393 -5.74 -12.17 15.65
C HIS A 393 -4.90 -10.92 15.58
N GLY A 394 -4.41 -10.60 14.38
CA GLY A 394 -3.78 -9.31 14.11
C GLY A 394 -4.66 -8.42 13.24
N THR A 395 -4.40 -7.14 13.28
CA THR A 395 -4.95 -6.19 12.32
C THR A 395 -4.11 -4.91 12.25
N HIS A 396 -4.43 -4.11 11.27
CA HIS A 396 -3.84 -2.82 10.97
C HIS A 396 -4.93 -1.73 10.96
N GLY A 397 -4.68 -0.57 10.32
CA GLY A 397 -5.65 0.52 10.24
C GLY A 397 -5.73 1.36 11.51
N PHE A 398 -4.70 1.32 12.37
CA PHE A 398 -4.56 2.19 13.53
C PHE A 398 -3.91 3.53 13.17
N TRP A 399 -3.76 4.37 14.16
CA TRP A 399 -3.17 5.69 13.97
C TRP A 399 -1.70 5.60 13.48
N PRO A 400 -1.33 6.29 12.39
CA PRO A 400 -0.03 6.09 11.73
C PRO A 400 1.19 6.50 12.59
N LEU A 401 0.99 7.25 13.67
CA LEU A 401 2.07 7.61 14.60
C LEU A 401 2.32 6.53 15.66
N MET A 402 1.51 5.49 15.76
CA MET A 402 1.78 4.34 16.62
C MET A 402 3.01 3.59 16.07
N PRO A 403 4.01 3.28 16.91
CA PRO A 403 5.21 2.56 16.47
C PRO A 403 4.90 1.24 15.75
N GLU A 404 3.86 0.54 16.21
CA GLU A 404 3.45 -0.75 15.65
C GLU A 404 2.87 -0.64 14.23
N MET A 405 2.43 0.56 13.82
CA MET A 405 1.91 0.83 12.47
C MET A 405 3.01 1.26 11.49
N ARG A 406 4.26 1.30 11.88
CA ARG A 406 5.37 1.62 10.99
C ARG A 406 5.46 0.60 9.88
N ALA A 407 5.50 1.11 8.67
CA ALA A 407 5.79 0.35 7.47
C ALA A 407 7.30 0.28 7.18
N SER A 408 7.70 -0.48 6.18
CA SER A 408 9.10 -0.71 5.80
C SER A 408 9.50 0.04 4.54
N PHE A 409 10.78 0.44 4.49
CA PHE A 409 11.44 0.91 3.26
C PHE A 409 12.90 0.45 3.28
N PHE A 410 13.28 -0.29 2.23
CA PHE A 410 14.64 -0.75 2.00
C PHE A 410 14.99 -0.53 0.53
N VAL A 411 16.20 -0.07 0.23
CA VAL A 411 16.64 0.13 -1.15
C VAL A 411 18.10 -0.27 -1.30
N MET A 412 18.42 -1.00 -2.38
CA MET A 412 19.81 -1.33 -2.72
C MET A 412 20.03 -1.29 -4.23
N GLY A 413 21.28 -1.17 -4.64
CA GLY A 413 21.70 -1.18 -6.04
C GLY A 413 22.87 -0.24 -6.29
N GLN A 414 23.26 -0.13 -7.55
CA GLN A 414 24.39 0.72 -7.93
C GLN A 414 24.13 2.19 -7.58
N GLY A 415 25.04 2.82 -6.83
CA GLY A 415 24.96 4.22 -6.42
C GLY A 415 24.09 4.47 -5.18
N VAL A 416 23.49 3.43 -4.59
CA VAL A 416 22.83 3.53 -3.29
C VAL A 416 23.88 3.44 -2.17
N ALA A 417 23.76 4.31 -1.15
CA ALA A 417 24.61 4.26 0.03
C ALA A 417 24.42 2.95 0.79
N LYS A 418 25.53 2.34 1.20
CA LYS A 418 25.52 1.06 1.91
C LYS A 418 25.50 1.26 3.42
N GLY A 419 24.71 0.43 4.10
CA GLY A 419 24.60 0.45 5.57
C GLY A 419 24.04 1.76 6.12
N ARG A 420 23.25 2.51 5.30
CA ARG A 420 22.69 3.80 5.73
C ARG A 420 21.32 3.62 6.35
N ASP A 421 21.22 3.96 7.62
CA ASP A 421 19.96 4.17 8.29
C ASP A 421 19.43 5.57 7.97
N LEU A 422 18.19 5.65 7.49
CA LEU A 422 17.48 6.89 7.16
C LEU A 422 16.64 7.41 8.32
N GLY A 423 16.61 6.67 9.45
CA GLY A 423 15.75 6.98 10.59
C GLY A 423 14.26 6.79 10.26
N GLN A 424 13.44 7.64 10.91
CA GLN A 424 12.00 7.68 10.63
C GLN A 424 11.73 8.54 9.40
N ILE A 425 10.99 7.97 8.43
CA ILE A 425 10.61 8.66 7.20
C ILE A 425 9.10 8.74 7.04
N ASP A 426 8.64 9.64 6.18
CA ASP A 426 7.24 9.74 5.77
C ASP A 426 7.03 8.92 4.50
N MET A 427 5.97 8.13 4.43
CA MET A 427 5.64 7.28 3.27
C MET A 427 5.60 8.07 1.96
N ARG A 428 5.14 9.31 1.99
CA ARG A 428 5.07 10.20 0.82
C ARG A 428 6.42 10.60 0.24
N GLN A 429 7.53 10.36 0.95
CA GLN A 429 8.90 10.59 0.45
C GLN A 429 9.36 9.47 -0.48
N ILE A 430 8.69 8.31 -0.48
CA ILE A 430 9.12 7.13 -1.25
C ILE A 430 8.92 7.36 -2.74
N ALA A 431 7.72 7.77 -3.18
CA ALA A 431 7.48 7.99 -4.61
C ALA A 431 8.42 9.03 -5.26
N PRO A 432 8.66 10.23 -4.69
CA PRO A 432 9.62 11.16 -5.27
C PRO A 432 11.06 10.63 -5.26
N THR A 433 11.42 9.76 -4.30
CA THR A 433 12.72 9.08 -4.28
C THR A 433 12.85 8.07 -5.43
N VAL A 434 11.82 7.25 -5.65
CA VAL A 434 11.77 6.30 -6.76
C VAL A 434 11.75 7.04 -8.12
N ALA A 435 11.00 8.15 -8.22
CA ALA A 435 11.00 9.00 -9.41
C ALA A 435 12.39 9.54 -9.74
N GLU A 436 13.18 9.93 -8.73
CA GLU A 436 14.59 10.34 -8.94
C GLU A 436 15.44 9.18 -9.47
N ILE A 437 15.30 7.98 -8.91
CA ILE A 437 16.01 6.79 -9.39
C ILE A 437 15.67 6.49 -10.86
N LEU A 438 14.41 6.61 -11.23
CA LEU A 438 13.95 6.45 -12.61
C LEU A 438 14.35 7.60 -13.53
N GLY A 439 14.75 8.75 -12.99
CA GLY A 439 15.02 9.96 -13.76
C GLY A 439 13.76 10.62 -14.33
N VAL A 440 12.62 10.44 -13.67
CA VAL A 440 11.31 10.97 -14.08
C VAL A 440 10.79 12.04 -13.11
N SER A 441 9.78 12.80 -13.55
CA SER A 441 9.14 13.83 -12.73
C SER A 441 7.79 13.36 -12.20
N LEU A 442 7.53 13.61 -10.91
CA LEU A 442 6.26 13.35 -10.25
C LEU A 442 5.76 14.64 -9.58
N PRO A 443 5.17 15.59 -10.33
CA PRO A 443 4.93 16.96 -9.84
C PRO A 443 3.95 17.08 -8.68
N ALA A 444 3.07 16.11 -8.49
CA ALA A 444 2.11 16.10 -7.38
C ALA A 444 2.81 15.81 -6.03
N ALA A 445 3.86 14.99 -6.02
CA ALA A 445 4.63 14.66 -4.82
C ALA A 445 5.42 15.89 -4.33
N LYS A 446 5.06 16.42 -3.16
CA LYS A 446 5.65 17.64 -2.58
C LYS A 446 6.65 17.37 -1.46
N GLN A 447 6.67 16.15 -0.93
CA GLN A 447 7.64 15.78 0.10
C GLN A 447 9.06 15.70 -0.50
N PRO A 448 10.08 16.09 0.28
CA PRO A 448 11.45 15.93 -0.16
C PRO A 448 11.80 14.46 -0.37
N LYS A 449 12.51 14.16 -1.45
CA LYS A 449 13.06 12.82 -1.68
C LYS A 449 14.06 12.44 -0.57
N LEU A 450 14.22 11.16 -0.33
CA LEU A 450 15.17 10.62 0.65
C LEU A 450 16.61 10.73 0.12
N HIS A 451 17.55 10.94 1.04
CA HIS A 451 18.97 11.06 0.70
C HIS A 451 19.63 9.67 0.72
N ILE A 452 19.49 8.93 -0.37
CA ILE A 452 19.96 7.53 -0.50
C ILE A 452 21.26 7.38 -1.31
N GLN A 453 21.81 8.45 -1.87
CA GLN A 453 23.10 8.45 -2.54
C GLN A 453 24.25 8.57 -1.51
N PRO A 454 25.45 8.05 -1.78
CA PRO A 454 26.61 8.13 -0.89
C PRO A 454 26.98 9.54 -0.46
#